data_451d79bc0c5c9a6c767463f3bd6812c9
#
_entry.id   451d79bc0c5c9a6c767463f3bd6812c9
#
_cell.length_a   1.000
_cell.length_b   1.000
_cell.length_c   1.000
_cell.angle_alpha   90.00
_cell.angle_beta   90.00
_cell.angle_gamma   90.00
#
_symmetry.space_group_name_H-M   'P 1'
#
loop_
_entity.id
_entity.type
_entity.pdbx_description
1 polymer ?
#
loop_
_entity_poly.entity_id
_entity_poly.type
_entity_poly.pdbx_seq_one_letter_code
_entity_poly.pdbx_strand_id
1 'polypeptide(L)'
;MLLNLQHNEDYVAKNEREEKMLQIAEVIKYEGDNSTFVWKHPSEDFNSLTQLIVHENQEAVFFMNGQALDLFGAGRYTLETQNIPIIGKVLNRIAGDKTPFHCEVYFINTATIMGVKWGTDTKVRLFDPASGMHISVGASGEFNIKVTDSRRLLLKSVG
;
A
#
# COMPACT_ATOMS: atom_id res chain seq x y z
N MET A 1 -31.72 27.15 37.91
CA MET A 1 -32.05 26.77 36.52
C MET A 1 -30.87 26.86 35.56
N LEU A 2 -29.95 27.79 35.70
CA LEU A 2 -28.76 27.95 34.86
C LEU A 2 -27.65 26.88 35.09
N LEU A 3 -27.50 26.36 36.29
CA LEU A 3 -26.50 25.32 36.64
C LEU A 3 -26.78 23.97 36.00
N ASN A 4 -28.03 23.62 35.65
CA ASN A 4 -28.37 22.35 35.01
C ASN A 4 -28.11 22.36 33.47
N LEU A 5 -28.09 23.52 32.85
CA LEU A 5 -27.78 23.64 31.41
C LEU A 5 -26.31 23.49 31.16
N GLN A 6 -25.47 24.08 32.01
CA GLN A 6 -24.01 23.99 31.92
C GLN A 6 -23.51 22.57 32.15
N HIS A 7 -24.11 21.84 33.09
CA HIS A 7 -23.77 20.43 33.38
C HIS A 7 -24.14 19.49 32.21
N ASN A 8 -25.21 19.82 31.48
CA ASN A 8 -25.65 19.04 30.33
C ASN A 8 -24.77 19.29 29.08
N GLU A 9 -24.31 20.52 28.89
CA GLU A 9 -23.38 20.88 27.80
C GLU A 9 -22.00 20.22 28.03
N ASP A 10 -21.51 20.22 29.26
CA ASP A 10 -20.26 19.55 29.61
C ASP A 10 -20.34 18.02 29.46
N TYR A 11 -21.49 17.43 29.77
CA TYR A 11 -21.73 15.99 29.60
C TYR A 11 -21.83 15.60 28.14
N VAL A 12 -22.49 16.38 27.32
CA VAL A 12 -22.59 16.16 25.85
C VAL A 12 -21.21 16.33 25.21
N ALA A 13 -20.48 17.39 25.56
CA ALA A 13 -19.13 17.62 25.04
C ALA A 13 -18.12 16.53 25.45
N LYS A 14 -18.30 15.97 26.65
CA LYS A 14 -17.49 14.85 27.13
C LYS A 14 -17.81 13.56 26.37
N ASN A 15 -19.08 13.25 26.16
CA ASN A 15 -19.50 12.09 25.37
C ASN A 15 -19.10 12.20 23.90
N GLU A 16 -19.21 13.37 23.29
CA GLU A 16 -18.70 13.59 21.93
C GLU A 16 -17.19 13.46 21.81
N ARG A 17 -16.45 13.82 22.86
CA ARG A 17 -15.00 13.58 22.94
C ARG A 17 -14.68 12.11 23.13
N GLU A 18 -15.44 11.40 23.97
CA GLU A 18 -15.26 9.95 24.17
C GLU A 18 -15.69 9.15 22.95
N GLU A 19 -16.74 9.53 22.23
CA GLU A 19 -17.12 8.94 20.94
C GLU A 19 -16.09 9.25 19.85
N LYS A 20 -15.48 10.43 19.84
CA LYS A 20 -14.33 10.73 18.95
C LYS A 20 -13.06 9.97 19.33
N MET A 21 -12.86 9.65 20.59
CA MET A 21 -11.74 8.81 21.05
C MET A 21 -12.01 7.32 20.82
N LEU A 22 -13.29 6.91 20.73
CA LEU A 22 -13.74 5.58 20.34
C LEU A 22 -13.83 5.39 18.80
N GLN A 23 -13.57 6.42 17.99
CA GLN A 23 -13.15 6.21 16.61
C GLN A 23 -11.80 5.52 16.66
N ILE A 24 -11.87 4.19 16.74
CA ILE A 24 -10.76 3.25 16.71
C ILE A 24 -9.82 3.75 15.61
N ALA A 25 -8.61 4.11 16.00
CA ALA A 25 -7.59 4.49 15.04
C ALA A 25 -7.49 3.36 14.01
N GLU A 26 -7.91 3.63 12.79
CA GLU A 26 -7.84 2.64 11.72
C GLU A 26 -6.40 2.19 11.58
N VAL A 27 -6.16 0.89 11.50
CA VAL A 27 -4.83 0.34 11.33
C VAL A 27 -4.69 -0.19 9.91
N ILE A 28 -3.84 0.44 9.16
CA ILE A 28 -3.47 0.02 7.80
C ILE A 28 -2.27 -0.93 7.89
N LYS A 29 -2.43 -2.15 7.44
CA LYS A 29 -1.37 -3.16 7.37
C LYS A 29 -1.68 -4.19 6.30
N TYR A 30 -0.66 -4.88 5.82
CA TYR A 30 -0.79 -6.05 4.96
C TYR A 30 -0.24 -7.28 5.67
N GLU A 31 -1.08 -8.30 5.86
CA GLU A 31 -0.74 -9.56 6.51
C GLU A 31 -0.90 -10.77 5.57
N GLY A 32 -0.90 -10.52 4.26
CA GLY A 32 -0.97 -11.58 3.25
C GLY A 32 0.33 -12.36 3.11
N ASP A 33 0.32 -13.31 2.19
CA ASP A 33 1.49 -14.11 1.87
C ASP A 33 2.56 -13.33 1.10
N ASN A 34 3.75 -13.92 1.00
CA ASN A 34 4.87 -13.31 0.28
C ASN A 34 4.82 -13.55 -1.25
N SER A 35 3.75 -14.13 -1.78
CA SER A 35 3.61 -14.39 -3.21
C SER A 35 3.12 -13.16 -3.99
N THR A 36 2.49 -12.21 -3.29
CA THR A 36 1.96 -10.98 -3.87
C THR A 36 3.02 -9.88 -3.85
N PHE A 37 3.34 -9.32 -5.02
CA PHE A 37 4.31 -8.23 -5.14
C PHE A 37 3.76 -6.87 -4.74
N VAL A 38 2.53 -6.57 -5.16
CA VAL A 38 1.87 -5.29 -4.94
C VAL A 38 0.44 -5.56 -4.47
N TRP A 39 0.07 -4.98 -3.36
CA TRP A 39 -1.28 -5.05 -2.82
C TRP A 39 -1.80 -3.66 -2.48
N LYS A 40 -2.98 -3.32 -2.99
CA LYS A 40 -3.68 -2.08 -2.70
C LYS A 40 -4.56 -2.26 -1.47
N HIS A 41 -4.44 -1.35 -0.50
CA HIS A 41 -5.35 -1.32 0.64
C HIS A 41 -6.77 -0.94 0.18
N PRO A 42 -7.83 -1.59 0.70
CA PRO A 42 -9.20 -1.36 0.26
C PRO A 42 -9.76 0.01 0.65
N SER A 43 -9.30 0.58 1.77
CA SER A 43 -9.70 1.92 2.20
C SER A 43 -8.81 2.97 1.52
N GLU A 44 -9.41 4.07 1.11
CA GLU A 44 -8.75 5.22 0.47
C GLU A 44 -8.94 6.51 1.27
N ASP A 45 -9.81 6.49 2.30
CA ASP A 45 -10.09 7.61 3.18
C ASP A 45 -9.42 7.41 4.53
N PHE A 46 -8.49 8.28 4.86
CA PHE A 46 -7.70 8.19 6.08
C PHE A 46 -7.84 9.45 6.93
N ASN A 47 -7.71 9.29 8.24
CA ASN A 47 -7.69 10.40 9.20
C ASN A 47 -6.31 10.51 9.87
N SER A 48 -6.10 11.61 10.59
CA SER A 48 -4.83 11.89 11.27
C SER A 48 -4.47 10.91 12.40
N LEU A 49 -5.42 10.07 12.83
CA LEU A 49 -5.19 9.05 13.86
C LEU A 49 -4.89 7.67 13.27
N THR A 50 -5.07 7.50 11.96
CA THR A 50 -4.79 6.24 11.28
C THR A 50 -3.33 5.82 11.47
N GLN A 51 -3.10 4.56 11.82
CA GLN A 51 -1.78 3.99 11.99
C GLN A 51 -1.41 3.11 10.80
N LEU A 52 -0.25 3.35 10.23
CA LEU A 52 0.35 2.53 9.19
C LEU A 52 1.38 1.59 9.82
N ILE A 53 1.23 0.29 9.62
CA ILE A 53 2.20 -0.73 10.03
C ILE A 53 2.79 -1.37 8.78
N VAL A 54 4.11 -1.27 8.64
CA VAL A 54 4.87 -1.86 7.53
C VAL A 54 5.82 -2.91 8.11
N HIS A 55 5.73 -4.14 7.63
CA HIS A 55 6.61 -5.24 8.06
C HIS A 55 8.00 -5.15 7.41
N GLU A 56 8.99 -5.87 7.96
CA GLU A 56 10.40 -5.77 7.56
C GLU A 56 10.66 -6.06 6.06
N ASN A 57 9.86 -6.92 5.46
CA ASN A 57 9.98 -7.27 4.03
C ASN A 57 8.99 -6.50 3.14
N GLN A 58 8.52 -5.37 3.61
CA GLN A 58 7.53 -4.56 2.91
C GLN A 58 7.95 -3.10 2.86
N GLU A 59 7.42 -2.42 1.87
CA GLU A 59 7.37 -0.96 1.80
C GLU A 59 5.94 -0.53 1.51
N ALA A 60 5.50 0.59 2.09
CA ALA A 60 4.21 1.18 1.78
C ALA A 60 4.40 2.48 1.01
N VAL A 61 3.61 2.65 -0.05
CA VAL A 61 3.64 3.86 -0.89
C VAL A 61 2.26 4.50 -0.86
N PHE A 62 2.23 5.77 -0.51
CA PHE A 62 1.05 6.60 -0.69
C PHE A 62 0.98 7.12 -2.12
N PHE A 63 -0.16 6.89 -2.77
CA PHE A 63 -0.37 7.22 -4.16
C PHE A 63 -1.61 8.09 -4.32
N MET A 64 -1.47 9.21 -5.00
CA MET A 64 -2.57 10.14 -5.23
C MET A 64 -2.40 10.86 -6.57
N ASN A 65 -3.48 10.96 -7.33
CA ASN A 65 -3.49 11.65 -8.63
C ASN A 65 -2.40 11.15 -9.60
N GLY A 66 -2.17 9.84 -9.66
CA GLY A 66 -1.16 9.26 -10.55
C GLY A 66 0.29 9.45 -10.09
N GLN A 67 0.53 9.88 -8.85
CA GLN A 67 1.87 10.13 -8.32
C GLN A 67 2.13 9.34 -7.04
N ALA A 68 3.31 8.71 -6.98
CA ALA A 68 3.84 8.12 -5.76
C ALA A 68 4.39 9.24 -4.85
N LEU A 69 3.70 9.54 -3.76
CA LEU A 69 4.04 10.62 -2.83
C LEU A 69 5.11 10.19 -1.84
N ASP A 70 4.68 9.59 -0.73
CA ASP A 70 5.58 9.17 0.34
C ASP A 70 5.81 7.67 0.32
N LEU A 71 7.04 7.25 0.61
CA LEU A 71 7.48 5.87 0.74
C LEU A 71 7.85 5.61 2.19
N PHE A 72 7.26 4.57 2.78
CA PHE A 72 7.50 4.14 4.15
C PHE A 72 8.17 2.77 4.15
N GLY A 73 9.32 2.68 4.81
CA GLY A 73 9.98 1.42 5.10
C GLY A 73 9.34 0.69 6.30
N ALA A 74 9.97 -0.38 6.76
CA ALA A 74 9.51 -1.13 7.91
C ALA A 74 9.36 -0.24 9.16
N GLY A 75 8.23 -0.37 9.86
CA GLY A 75 7.96 0.40 11.07
C GLY A 75 6.47 0.65 11.32
N ARG A 76 6.21 1.44 12.36
CA ARG A 76 4.88 1.94 12.70
C ARG A 76 4.86 3.46 12.59
N TYR A 77 3.88 3.97 11.88
CA TYR A 77 3.72 5.40 11.61
C TYR A 77 2.30 5.83 11.96
N THR A 78 2.15 6.99 12.58
CA THR A 78 0.86 7.66 12.70
C THR A 78 0.71 8.64 11.56
N LEU A 79 -0.42 8.61 10.85
CA LEU A 79 -0.65 9.44 9.66
C LEU A 79 -1.04 10.87 10.02
N GLU A 80 -0.39 11.46 11.02
CA GLU A 80 -0.51 12.89 11.29
C GLU A 80 0.11 13.68 10.13
N THR A 81 -0.59 14.69 9.65
CA THR A 81 -0.16 15.54 8.54
C THR A 81 1.23 16.13 8.72
N GLN A 82 1.67 16.31 9.97
CA GLN A 82 3.00 16.81 10.31
C GLN A 82 4.12 15.80 10.05
N ASN A 83 3.80 14.50 10.07
CA ASN A 83 4.76 13.40 9.94
C ASN A 83 4.88 12.87 8.51
N ILE A 84 4.05 13.35 7.59
CA ILE A 84 4.04 12.94 6.18
C ILE A 84 4.47 14.12 5.30
N PRO A 85 5.74 14.15 4.86
CA PRO A 85 6.34 15.36 4.27
C PRO A 85 5.65 15.87 3.01
N ILE A 86 5.22 14.96 2.12
CA ILE A 86 4.64 15.35 0.84
C ILE A 86 3.12 15.50 0.96
N ILE A 87 2.45 14.53 1.56
CA ILE A 87 1.01 14.57 1.80
C ILE A 87 0.65 15.75 2.70
N GLY A 88 1.41 15.99 3.77
CA GLY A 88 1.21 17.13 4.65
C GLY A 88 1.24 18.47 3.93
N LYS A 89 2.15 18.66 2.98
CA LYS A 89 2.21 19.90 2.16
C LYS A 89 1.00 20.04 1.22
N VAL A 90 0.50 18.94 0.67
CA VAL A 90 -0.68 18.94 -0.21
C VAL A 90 -1.94 19.22 0.58
N LEU A 91 -2.10 18.59 1.73
CA LEU A 91 -3.28 18.74 2.59
C LEU A 91 -3.38 20.13 3.23
N ASN A 92 -2.26 20.69 3.70
CA ASN A 92 -2.24 22.05 4.25
C ASN A 92 -2.62 23.13 3.23
N ARG A 93 -2.58 22.82 1.93
CA ARG A 93 -3.04 23.72 0.86
C ARG A 93 -4.53 23.61 0.57
N ILE A 94 -5.16 22.45 0.82
CA ILE A 94 -6.52 22.16 0.33
C ILE A 94 -7.54 22.20 1.47
N ALA A 95 -7.18 21.80 2.67
CA ALA A 95 -8.11 21.69 3.79
C ALA A 95 -7.38 22.01 5.10
N GLY A 96 -7.97 22.89 5.89
CA GLY A 96 -7.55 23.05 7.28
C GLY A 96 -7.64 21.74 8.05
N ASP A 97 -6.90 21.62 9.09
CA ASP A 97 -6.51 20.53 10.02
C ASP A 97 -7.48 19.37 10.35
N LYS A 98 -8.65 19.22 9.70
CA LYS A 98 -9.69 18.27 10.14
C LYS A 98 -10.38 17.44 9.05
N THR A 99 -9.98 17.52 7.80
CA THR A 99 -10.62 16.76 6.74
C THR A 99 -9.93 15.42 6.52
N PRO A 100 -10.70 14.31 6.42
CA PRO A 100 -10.16 13.05 5.95
C PRO A 100 -9.53 13.28 4.57
N PHE A 101 -8.35 12.72 4.35
CA PHE A 101 -7.67 12.81 3.07
C PHE A 101 -7.86 11.52 2.27
N HIS A 102 -8.06 11.69 0.98
CA HIS A 102 -8.27 10.59 0.06
C HIS A 102 -6.96 10.29 -0.66
N CYS A 103 -6.40 9.10 -0.43
CA CYS A 103 -5.25 8.59 -1.15
C CYS A 103 -5.25 7.06 -1.17
N GLU A 104 -4.58 6.49 -2.13
CA GLU A 104 -4.38 5.05 -2.21
C GLU A 104 -3.12 4.65 -1.44
N VAL A 105 -3.17 3.51 -0.74
CA VAL A 105 -2.01 2.93 -0.07
C VAL A 105 -1.68 1.60 -0.72
N TYR A 106 -0.47 1.48 -1.23
CA TYR A 106 0.05 0.26 -1.82
C TYR A 106 1.15 -0.32 -0.95
N PHE A 107 1.02 -1.59 -0.60
CA PHE A 107 2.08 -2.37 0.04
C PHE A 107 2.84 -3.15 -1.02
N ILE A 108 4.15 -3.07 -0.96
CA ILE A 108 5.06 -3.70 -1.91
C ILE A 108 5.95 -4.67 -1.17
N ASN A 109 5.95 -5.92 -1.60
CA ASN A 109 6.82 -6.95 -1.05
C ASN A 109 8.23 -6.78 -1.60
N THR A 110 9.19 -6.58 -0.73
CA THR A 110 10.62 -6.43 -1.05
C THR A 110 11.43 -7.71 -0.79
N ALA A 111 10.77 -8.77 -0.29
CA ALA A 111 11.42 -10.07 -0.15
C ALA A 111 11.76 -10.65 -1.52
N THR A 112 12.78 -11.50 -1.55
CA THR A 112 13.09 -12.28 -2.75
C THR A 112 12.10 -13.42 -2.89
N ILE A 113 11.35 -13.45 -3.98
CA ILE A 113 10.47 -14.56 -4.35
C ILE A 113 11.27 -15.54 -5.17
N MET A 114 11.39 -16.75 -4.65
CA MET A 114 12.24 -17.80 -5.21
C MET A 114 11.43 -18.82 -6.00
N GLY A 115 12.05 -19.40 -7.02
CA GLY A 115 11.49 -20.53 -7.74
C GLY A 115 10.28 -20.18 -8.61
N VAL A 116 10.20 -18.95 -9.16
CA VAL A 116 9.16 -18.59 -10.11
C VAL A 116 9.37 -19.40 -11.39
N LYS A 117 8.46 -20.31 -11.67
CA LYS A 117 8.54 -21.21 -12.81
C LYS A 117 8.08 -20.52 -14.08
N TRP A 118 8.78 -20.82 -15.16
CA TRP A 118 8.42 -20.40 -16.51
C TRP A 118 8.56 -21.55 -17.49
N GLY A 119 7.84 -21.50 -18.58
CA GLY A 119 7.93 -22.51 -19.62
C GLY A 119 7.18 -22.07 -20.89
N THR A 120 7.48 -22.76 -21.98
CA THR A 120 6.77 -22.58 -23.26
C THR A 120 5.46 -23.38 -23.24
N ASP A 121 4.34 -22.75 -23.48
CA ASP A 121 3.01 -23.41 -23.57
C ASP A 121 2.94 -24.34 -24.77
N THR A 122 3.52 -23.93 -25.89
CA THR A 122 3.59 -24.69 -27.11
C THR A 122 5.03 -24.88 -27.57
N LYS A 123 5.34 -26.10 -28.00
CA LYS A 123 6.66 -26.40 -28.57
C LYS A 123 6.79 -25.77 -29.96
N VAL A 124 7.93 -25.18 -30.22
CA VAL A 124 8.30 -24.64 -31.53
C VAL A 124 8.78 -25.79 -32.42
N ARG A 125 8.20 -25.94 -33.60
CA ARG A 125 8.65 -26.91 -34.61
C ARG A 125 9.79 -26.31 -35.42
N LEU A 126 10.91 -27.02 -35.40
CA LEU A 126 12.12 -26.65 -36.17
C LEU A 126 12.47 -27.79 -37.11
N PHE A 127 13.00 -27.46 -38.29
CA PHE A 127 13.60 -28.44 -39.17
C PHE A 127 15.10 -28.53 -38.85
N ASP A 128 15.54 -29.74 -38.49
CA ASP A 128 16.96 -30.01 -38.26
C ASP A 128 17.60 -30.49 -39.59
N PRO A 129 18.42 -29.68 -40.22
CA PRO A 129 19.06 -30.04 -41.48
C PRO A 129 20.08 -31.17 -41.34
N ALA A 130 20.60 -31.41 -40.16
CA ALA A 130 21.59 -32.48 -39.95
C ALA A 130 20.94 -33.87 -39.93
N SER A 131 19.77 -33.99 -39.35
CA SER A 131 18.98 -35.23 -39.31
C SER A 131 17.94 -35.36 -40.38
N GLY A 132 17.58 -34.23 -41.08
CA GLY A 132 16.50 -34.17 -42.04
C GLY A 132 15.11 -34.30 -41.47
N MET A 133 14.97 -34.11 -40.16
CA MET A 133 13.70 -34.33 -39.40
C MET A 133 13.16 -33.04 -38.82
N HIS A 134 11.84 -33.00 -38.61
CA HIS A 134 11.19 -31.97 -37.80
C HIS A 134 11.29 -32.34 -36.32
N ILE A 135 11.86 -31.46 -35.52
CA ILE A 135 11.97 -31.59 -34.07
C ILE A 135 11.05 -30.56 -33.40
N SER A 136 10.52 -30.91 -32.24
CA SER A 136 9.74 -30.01 -31.40
C SER A 136 10.53 -29.62 -30.16
N VAL A 137 10.81 -28.33 -30.01
CA VAL A 137 11.63 -27.79 -28.92
C VAL A 137 10.75 -27.00 -27.95
N GLY A 138 10.88 -27.27 -26.66
CA GLY A 138 10.32 -26.51 -25.58
C GLY A 138 11.40 -26.14 -24.58
N ALA A 139 11.15 -25.09 -23.80
CA ALA A 139 12.05 -24.66 -22.74
C ALA A 139 11.25 -24.40 -21.46
N SER A 140 11.87 -24.68 -20.32
CA SER A 140 11.34 -24.37 -19.00
C SER A 140 12.49 -24.07 -18.02
N GLY A 141 12.16 -23.36 -16.96
CA GLY A 141 13.15 -23.00 -15.94
C GLY A 141 12.52 -22.33 -14.73
N GLU A 142 13.37 -21.86 -13.86
CA GLU A 142 13.00 -21.11 -12.66
C GLU A 142 13.87 -19.85 -12.56
N PHE A 143 13.32 -18.78 -11.98
CA PHE A 143 14.08 -17.58 -11.66
C PHE A 143 13.62 -16.98 -10.34
N ASN A 144 14.46 -16.13 -9.75
CA ASN A 144 14.13 -15.40 -8.54
C ASN A 144 13.84 -13.95 -8.88
N ILE A 145 12.85 -13.37 -8.20
CA ILE A 145 12.46 -11.98 -8.39
C ILE A 145 12.61 -11.24 -7.07
N LYS A 146 13.13 -10.02 -7.14
CA LYS A 146 13.16 -9.08 -6.03
C LYS A 146 12.81 -7.68 -6.52
N VAL A 147 11.94 -6.98 -5.77
CA VAL A 147 11.67 -5.57 -6.00
C VAL A 147 12.84 -4.76 -5.44
N THR A 148 13.45 -3.93 -6.28
CA THR A 148 14.56 -3.06 -5.91
C THR A 148 14.20 -1.58 -5.85
N ASP A 149 13.06 -1.21 -6.48
CA ASP A 149 12.55 0.15 -6.50
C ASP A 149 11.01 0.11 -6.53
N SER A 150 10.42 0.29 -5.37
CA SER A 150 8.97 0.21 -5.16
C SER A 150 8.19 1.31 -5.87
N ARG A 151 8.71 2.53 -5.91
CA ARG A 151 8.07 3.65 -6.62
C ARG A 151 8.03 3.39 -8.11
N ARG A 152 9.14 2.95 -8.67
CA ARG A 152 9.26 2.65 -10.10
C ARG A 152 8.38 1.46 -10.51
N LEU A 153 8.32 0.44 -9.65
CA LEU A 153 7.41 -0.69 -9.87
C LEU A 153 5.97 -0.21 -9.94
N LEU A 154 5.54 0.58 -8.95
CA LEU A 154 4.17 1.07 -8.85
C LEU A 154 3.77 1.94 -10.04
N LEU A 155 4.61 2.90 -10.43
CA LEU A 155 4.38 3.77 -11.58
C LEU A 155 4.26 3.01 -12.91
N LYS A 156 4.90 1.85 -13.02
CA LYS A 156 4.82 1.00 -14.23
C LYS A 156 3.66 0.00 -14.21
N SER A 157 3.14 -0.32 -13.02
CA SER A 157 2.11 -1.35 -12.86
C SER A 157 0.71 -0.78 -12.69
N VAL A 158 0.59 0.45 -12.16
CA VAL A 158 -0.67 1.09 -11.77
C VAL A 158 -0.87 2.44 -12.47
N GLY A 159 0.20 3.10 -12.90
CA GLY A 159 0.18 4.40 -13.58
C GLY A 159 -0.29 4.38 -15.01
#